data_c7d4084210ac8719dd8734f2715745ad
#
_entry.id   c7d4084210ac8719dd8734f2715745ad
#
_cell.length_a   1.000
_cell.length_b   1.000
_cell.length_c   1.000
_cell.angle_alpha   90.00
_cell.angle_beta   90.00
_cell.angle_gamma   90.00
#
_symmetry.space_group_name_H-M   'P 1'
#
loop_
_entity.id
_entity.type
_entity.pdbx_description
1 polymer ?
#
loop_
_entity_poly.entity_id
_entity_poly.type
_entity_poly.pdbx_seq_one_letter_code
_entity_poly.pdbx_strand_id
1 'polypeptide(L)'
;MHPRFDADSVWATYVGAKTVKRIPFPRQLDEQLRLPCVPVSIEPVWTLPDCGDATALLRNGKINQAQLNALHGAFALPAPQHQLFGYKFSEQGFAVHNDQELLLQLDSDGLLDVMFGDGGRLHVFKPKGMPLRPSLAKLTVELDCG
;
A
#
# COMPACT_ATOMS: atom_id res chain seq x y z
N MET A 1 15.25 -1.37 -11.40
CA MET A 1 15.28 0.10 -11.09
C MET A 1 13.84 0.51 -10.94
N HIS A 2 13.35 0.69 -9.70
CA HIS A 2 11.94 1.04 -9.48
C HIS A 2 11.66 2.44 -10.03
N PRO A 3 10.56 2.63 -10.75
CA PRO A 3 10.13 3.97 -11.10
C PRO A 3 9.81 4.71 -9.80
N ARG A 4 10.61 5.70 -9.46
CA ARG A 4 10.23 6.68 -8.44
C ARG A 4 9.38 7.72 -9.14
N PHE A 5 8.17 7.90 -8.66
CA PHE A 5 7.37 9.03 -9.10
C PHE A 5 8.02 10.31 -8.57
N ASP A 6 8.26 11.26 -9.44
CA ASP A 6 8.70 12.58 -9.02
C ASP A 6 7.63 13.24 -8.15
N ALA A 7 8.05 14.06 -7.20
CA ALA A 7 7.12 14.81 -6.32
C ALA A 7 6.07 15.61 -7.12
N ASP A 8 6.41 16.00 -8.35
CA ASP A 8 5.52 16.71 -9.26
C ASP A 8 4.51 15.81 -9.99
N SER A 9 4.73 14.49 -10.01
CA SER A 9 3.83 13.51 -10.65
C SER A 9 2.81 12.89 -9.70
N VAL A 10 3.00 13.07 -8.39
CA VAL A 10 2.08 12.56 -7.37
C VAL A 10 1.42 13.72 -6.65
N TRP A 11 0.12 13.82 -6.79
CA TRP A 11 -0.66 14.80 -6.09
C TRP A 11 -1.64 14.13 -5.14
N ALA A 12 -1.60 14.50 -3.85
CA ALA A 12 -2.51 13.99 -2.84
C ALA A 12 -2.98 15.13 -1.93
N THR A 13 -4.24 15.09 -1.54
CA THR A 13 -4.79 16.06 -0.61
C THR A 13 -5.55 15.38 0.52
N TYR A 14 -5.38 15.89 1.73
CA TYR A 14 -6.16 15.45 2.88
C TYR A 14 -7.43 16.26 3.00
N VAL A 15 -8.58 15.57 3.07
CA VAL A 15 -9.88 16.19 3.29
C VAL A 15 -10.44 15.66 4.61
N GLY A 16 -10.66 16.55 5.57
CA GLY A 16 -11.30 16.17 6.83
C GLY A 16 -12.77 15.76 6.62
N ALA A 17 -13.20 14.70 7.29
CA ALA A 17 -14.55 14.14 7.13
C ALA A 17 -15.69 15.18 7.29
N LYS A 18 -15.49 16.20 8.12
CA LYS A 18 -16.45 17.29 8.33
C LYS A 18 -16.49 18.31 7.18
N THR A 19 -15.50 18.29 6.31
CA THR A 19 -15.34 19.25 5.21
C THR A 19 -15.47 18.59 3.83
N VAL A 20 -15.79 17.31 3.79
CA VAL A 20 -16.00 16.60 2.52
C VAL A 20 -17.21 17.19 1.82
N LYS A 21 -16.96 17.89 0.73
CA LYS A 21 -17.98 18.33 -0.21
C LYS A 21 -17.80 17.54 -1.51
N ARG A 22 -18.89 17.11 -2.09
CA ARG A 22 -18.85 16.52 -3.42
C ARG A 22 -18.35 17.60 -4.40
N ILE A 23 -17.14 17.42 -4.88
CA ILE A 23 -16.55 18.29 -5.90
C ILE A 23 -16.94 17.72 -7.25
N PRO A 24 -17.47 18.50 -8.19
CA PRO A 24 -17.69 18.02 -9.54
C PRO A 24 -16.35 17.60 -10.13
N PHE A 25 -16.40 16.49 -10.86
CA PHE A 25 -15.21 15.95 -11.52
C PHE A 25 -14.58 16.99 -12.46
N PRO A 26 -13.27 17.21 -12.43
CA PRO A 26 -12.60 18.16 -13.30
C PRO A 26 -12.92 17.83 -14.78
N ARG A 27 -13.50 18.77 -15.52
CA ARG A 27 -13.87 18.57 -16.94
C ARG A 27 -12.70 18.25 -17.86
N GLN A 28 -11.47 18.49 -17.37
CA GLN A 28 -10.23 18.30 -18.12
C GLN A 28 -9.64 16.89 -18.01
N LEU A 29 -10.14 16.04 -17.11
CA LEU A 29 -9.70 14.65 -17.04
C LEU A 29 -10.47 13.82 -18.07
N ASP A 30 -9.70 13.07 -18.85
CA ASP A 30 -10.23 12.09 -19.78
C ASP A 30 -11.17 11.13 -19.06
N GLU A 31 -12.29 10.80 -19.69
CA GLU A 31 -13.24 9.82 -19.13
C GLU A 31 -12.58 8.46 -18.89
N GLN A 32 -11.56 8.11 -19.65
CA GLN A 32 -10.77 6.89 -19.48
C GLN A 32 -9.97 6.86 -18.17
N LEU A 33 -9.74 8.01 -17.54
CA LEU A 33 -9.08 8.10 -16.24
C LEU A 33 -10.04 8.09 -15.05
N ARG A 34 -11.35 7.93 -15.32
CA ARG A 34 -12.35 7.82 -14.27
C ARG A 34 -12.38 6.41 -13.71
N LEU A 35 -11.87 6.26 -12.51
CA LEU A 35 -12.06 5.02 -11.78
C LEU A 35 -13.50 4.90 -11.28
N PRO A 36 -14.08 3.70 -11.26
CA PRO A 36 -15.38 3.48 -10.67
C PRO A 36 -15.37 3.81 -9.18
N CYS A 37 -16.49 4.35 -8.69
CA CYS A 37 -16.67 4.59 -7.26
C CYS A 37 -17.43 3.40 -6.68
N VAL A 38 -16.73 2.60 -5.89
CA VAL A 38 -17.31 1.41 -5.24
C VAL A 38 -17.32 1.60 -3.72
N PRO A 39 -18.34 1.07 -3.03
CA PRO A 39 -18.35 1.06 -1.57
C PRO A 39 -17.27 0.12 -1.06
N VAL A 40 -16.61 0.51 0.03
CA VAL A 40 -15.61 -0.32 0.69
C VAL A 40 -16.06 -0.64 2.12
N SER A 41 -15.78 -1.86 2.58
CA SER A 41 -15.83 -2.23 3.99
C SER A 41 -14.41 -2.28 4.53
N ILE A 42 -14.23 -1.91 5.80
CA ILE A 42 -12.94 -1.98 6.47
C ILE A 42 -13.07 -3.00 7.60
N GLU A 43 -12.23 -4.02 7.53
CA GLU A 43 -12.17 -5.08 8.53
C GLU A 43 -10.78 -5.16 9.15
N PRO A 44 -10.65 -5.40 10.46
CA PRO A 44 -9.35 -5.60 11.07
C PRO A 44 -8.76 -6.94 10.63
N VAL A 45 -7.50 -6.91 10.20
CA VAL A 45 -6.77 -8.11 9.77
C VAL A 45 -5.39 -8.14 10.41
N TRP A 46 -4.81 -9.33 10.54
CA TRP A 46 -3.42 -9.51 10.91
C TRP A 46 -2.56 -9.50 9.65
N THR A 47 -1.52 -8.70 9.67
CA THR A 47 -0.49 -8.69 8.62
C THR A 47 0.83 -9.16 9.19
N LEU A 48 1.59 -9.91 8.43
CA LEU A 48 2.88 -10.46 8.83
C LEU A 48 4.00 -9.79 8.03
N PRO A 49 5.18 -9.60 8.66
CA PRO A 49 6.33 -9.12 7.91
C PRO A 49 6.67 -10.14 6.82
N ASP A 50 6.86 -9.65 5.62
CA ASP A 50 7.30 -10.44 4.50
C ASP A 50 8.80 -10.82 4.64
N CYS A 51 9.33 -11.63 3.71
CA CYS A 51 10.70 -12.16 3.82
C CYS A 51 11.77 -11.08 4.04
N GLY A 52 11.62 -9.92 3.39
CA GLY A 52 12.52 -8.80 3.56
C GLY A 52 12.45 -8.20 4.96
N ASP A 53 11.24 -7.92 5.42
CA ASP A 53 10.99 -7.31 6.73
C ASP A 53 11.20 -8.31 7.89
N ALA A 54 11.02 -9.62 7.65
CA ALA A 54 11.24 -10.68 8.62
C ALA A 54 12.73 -11.02 8.86
N THR A 55 13.63 -10.46 8.09
CA THR A 55 15.09 -10.80 8.17
C THR A 55 15.64 -10.71 9.58
N ALA A 56 15.24 -9.71 10.35
CA ALA A 56 15.68 -9.55 11.73
C ALA A 56 15.16 -10.66 12.66
N LEU A 57 13.94 -11.12 12.45
CA LEU A 57 13.34 -12.22 13.23
C LEU A 57 14.03 -13.55 12.93
N LEU A 58 14.33 -13.81 11.66
CA LEU A 58 15.06 -14.99 11.21
C LEU A 58 16.49 -15.00 11.72
N ARG A 59 17.22 -13.89 11.61
CA ARG A 59 18.61 -13.78 12.09
C ARG A 59 18.74 -13.95 13.60
N ASN A 60 17.75 -13.50 14.36
CA ASN A 60 17.74 -13.64 15.82
C ASN A 60 17.28 -15.03 16.28
N GLY A 61 16.98 -15.95 15.36
CA GLY A 61 16.53 -17.30 15.67
C GLY A 61 15.18 -17.38 16.40
N LYS A 62 14.40 -16.28 16.41
CA LYS A 62 13.08 -16.26 17.03
C LYS A 62 12.09 -17.14 16.31
N ILE A 63 12.20 -17.19 15.00
CA ILE A 63 11.46 -18.09 14.12
C ILE A 63 12.38 -18.61 13.02
N ASN A 64 12.09 -19.77 12.48
CA ASN A 64 12.77 -20.27 11.28
C ASN A 64 11.91 -20.04 10.03
N GLN A 65 12.50 -20.26 8.86
CA GLN A 65 11.82 -20.04 7.58
C GLN A 65 10.55 -20.88 7.42
N ALA A 66 10.56 -22.12 7.89
CA ALA A 66 9.39 -22.99 7.80
C ALA A 66 8.23 -22.49 8.67
N GLN A 67 8.53 -21.97 9.86
CA GLN A 67 7.53 -21.33 10.74
C GLN A 67 6.97 -20.04 10.11
N LEU A 68 7.83 -19.22 9.50
CA LEU A 68 7.40 -18.01 8.80
C LEU A 68 6.45 -18.37 7.65
N ASN A 69 6.83 -19.34 6.82
CA ASN A 69 6.00 -19.78 5.70
C ASN A 69 4.65 -20.37 6.17
N ALA A 70 4.64 -21.12 7.27
CA ALA A 70 3.41 -21.63 7.85
C ALA A 70 2.48 -20.51 8.35
N LEU A 71 3.07 -19.47 8.97
CA LEU A 71 2.30 -18.29 9.40
C LEU A 71 1.73 -17.54 8.19
N HIS A 72 2.52 -17.30 7.15
CA HIS A 72 2.03 -16.67 5.92
C HIS A 72 0.88 -17.46 5.31
N GLY A 73 0.98 -18.79 5.23
CA GLY A 73 -0.10 -19.63 4.75
C GLY A 73 -1.38 -19.55 5.60
N ALA A 74 -1.22 -19.46 6.94
CA ALA A 74 -2.35 -19.38 7.86
C ALA A 74 -3.08 -18.02 7.85
N PHE A 75 -2.37 -16.94 7.52
CA PHE A 75 -2.89 -15.58 7.51
C PHE A 75 -2.97 -14.97 6.10
N ALA A 76 -2.87 -15.83 5.07
CA ALA A 76 -2.99 -15.38 3.69
C ALA A 76 -4.36 -14.72 3.45
N LEU A 77 -4.33 -13.51 2.93
CA LEU A 77 -5.53 -12.80 2.50
C LEU A 77 -5.79 -13.09 1.01
N PRO A 78 -7.06 -13.20 0.61
CA PRO A 78 -7.38 -13.32 -0.81
C PRO A 78 -7.00 -12.02 -1.56
N ALA A 79 -6.61 -12.14 -2.83
CA ALA A 79 -6.47 -10.99 -3.70
C ALA A 79 -7.85 -10.51 -4.19
N PRO A 80 -8.04 -9.20 -4.46
CA PRO A 80 -7.08 -8.13 -4.25
C PRO A 80 -6.88 -7.77 -2.77
N GLN A 81 -5.66 -7.35 -2.41
CA GLN A 81 -5.30 -7.01 -1.02
C GLN A 81 -5.11 -5.50 -0.85
N HIS A 82 -6.20 -4.77 -0.73
CA HIS A 82 -6.15 -3.39 -0.31
C HIS A 82 -6.03 -3.34 1.21
N GLN A 83 -5.09 -2.54 1.73
CA GLN A 83 -4.92 -2.47 3.18
C GLN A 83 -4.45 -1.08 3.63
N LEU A 84 -4.82 -0.74 4.87
CA LEU A 84 -4.31 0.40 5.60
C LEU A 84 -3.40 -0.10 6.72
N PHE A 85 -2.19 0.46 6.80
CA PHE A 85 -1.19 0.13 7.83
C PHE A 85 -0.69 -1.31 7.79
N GLY A 86 0.06 -1.70 8.83
CA GLY A 86 0.63 -3.04 8.96
C GLY A 86 1.85 -3.26 8.07
N TYR A 87 2.12 -4.51 7.75
CA TYR A 87 3.20 -4.90 6.86
C TYR A 87 2.69 -4.95 5.43
N LYS A 88 3.47 -4.41 4.50
CA LYS A 88 3.15 -4.53 3.07
C LYS A 88 3.26 -5.98 2.61
N PHE A 89 2.54 -6.31 1.59
CA PHE A 89 2.82 -7.48 0.77
C PHE A 89 3.64 -7.06 -0.44
N SER A 90 4.78 -7.69 -0.67
CA SER A 90 5.66 -7.39 -1.80
C SER A 90 5.78 -8.59 -2.72
N GLU A 91 5.53 -8.39 -4.01
CA GLU A 91 5.76 -9.42 -5.03
C GLU A 91 7.26 -9.77 -5.15
N GLN A 92 8.11 -8.79 -4.96
CA GLN A 92 9.56 -8.94 -5.11
C GLN A 92 10.29 -9.13 -3.77
N GLY A 93 9.57 -9.17 -2.64
CA GLY A 93 10.14 -9.38 -1.32
C GLY A 93 11.02 -8.24 -0.80
N PHE A 94 10.84 -7.03 -1.30
CA PHE A 94 11.60 -5.88 -0.81
C PHE A 94 11.13 -5.44 0.58
N ALA A 95 12.10 -5.27 1.48
CA ALA A 95 11.82 -4.73 2.81
C ALA A 95 11.40 -3.25 2.75
N VAL A 96 10.56 -2.84 3.68
CA VAL A 96 10.30 -1.42 3.95
C VAL A 96 11.55 -0.77 4.53
N HIS A 97 11.84 0.45 4.17
CA HIS A 97 12.91 1.21 4.79
C HIS A 97 12.65 1.36 6.30
N ASN A 98 13.72 1.23 7.12
CA ASN A 98 13.61 1.20 8.58
C ASN A 98 12.96 2.46 9.20
N ASP A 99 12.98 3.57 8.48
CA ASP A 99 12.42 4.87 8.88
C ASP A 99 11.01 5.12 8.32
N GLN A 100 10.42 4.13 7.65
CA GLN A 100 9.11 4.22 7.03
C GLN A 100 8.15 3.17 7.59
N GLU A 101 6.87 3.44 7.45
CA GLU A 101 5.79 2.49 7.72
C GLU A 101 4.69 2.63 6.67
N LEU A 102 4.04 1.53 6.34
CA LEU A 102 2.98 1.49 5.36
C LEU A 102 1.79 2.33 5.84
N LEU A 103 1.32 3.23 5.00
CA LEU A 103 0.08 3.97 5.19
C LEU A 103 -1.07 3.31 4.43
N LEU A 104 -0.83 2.96 3.17
CA LEU A 104 -1.84 2.42 2.25
C LEU A 104 -1.16 1.48 1.26
N GLN A 105 -1.80 0.35 1.00
CA GLN A 105 -1.54 -0.53 -0.13
C GLN A 105 -2.80 -0.62 -0.98
N LEU A 106 -2.65 -0.43 -2.27
CA LEU A 106 -3.67 -0.69 -3.27
C LEU A 106 -3.17 -1.79 -4.20
N ASP A 107 -3.97 -2.83 -4.33
CA ASP A 107 -3.71 -3.93 -5.25
C ASP A 107 -4.32 -3.64 -6.63
N SER A 108 -3.83 -4.30 -7.66
CA SER A 108 -4.52 -4.37 -8.94
C SER A 108 -5.88 -5.02 -8.72
N ASP A 109 -6.96 -4.39 -9.21
CA ASP A 109 -8.33 -4.82 -8.94
C ASP A 109 -9.22 -4.56 -10.15
N GLY A 110 -9.79 -5.62 -10.70
CA GLY A 110 -10.71 -5.55 -11.81
C GLY A 110 -12.04 -4.84 -11.50
N LEU A 111 -12.46 -4.78 -10.23
CA LEU A 111 -13.66 -4.03 -9.84
C LEU A 111 -13.41 -2.52 -9.88
N LEU A 112 -12.17 -2.12 -9.62
CA LEU A 112 -11.75 -0.72 -9.69
C LEU A 112 -11.23 -0.33 -11.06
N ASP A 113 -11.15 -1.29 -12.01
CA ASP A 113 -10.53 -1.09 -13.32
C ASP A 113 -9.11 -0.50 -13.21
N VAL A 114 -8.36 -0.98 -12.21
CA VAL A 114 -7.01 -0.53 -11.91
C VAL A 114 -6.04 -1.68 -12.07
N MET A 115 -4.97 -1.43 -12.82
CA MET A 115 -3.85 -2.35 -12.95
C MET A 115 -2.55 -1.58 -12.73
N PHE A 116 -1.78 -2.02 -11.74
CA PHE A 116 -0.46 -1.45 -11.42
C PHE A 116 0.62 -2.29 -12.09
N GLY A 117 1.17 -1.79 -13.21
CA GLY A 117 2.15 -2.54 -13.98
C GLY A 117 1.58 -3.87 -14.50
N ASP A 118 2.25 -4.97 -14.21
CA ASP A 118 1.83 -6.33 -14.57
C ASP A 118 1.16 -7.05 -13.37
N GLY A 119 0.03 -6.49 -12.93
CA GLY A 119 -0.73 -7.05 -11.80
C GLY A 119 -0.13 -6.74 -10.42
N GLY A 120 0.71 -5.72 -10.31
CA GLY A 120 1.38 -5.31 -9.09
C GLY A 120 0.53 -4.49 -8.12
N ARG A 121 1.22 -3.77 -7.22
CA ARG A 121 0.62 -2.99 -6.12
C ARG A 121 1.22 -1.60 -6.03
N LEU A 122 0.40 -0.66 -5.62
CA LEU A 122 0.83 0.67 -5.23
C LEU A 122 0.95 0.73 -3.70
N HIS A 123 2.13 1.11 -3.21
CA HIS A 123 2.39 1.31 -1.81
C HIS A 123 2.58 2.80 -1.51
N VAL A 124 1.94 3.27 -0.46
CA VAL A 124 2.15 4.62 0.09
C VAL A 124 2.73 4.48 1.48
N PHE A 125 3.90 5.05 1.69
CA PHE A 125 4.58 5.04 2.98
C PHE A 125 4.59 6.41 3.61
N LYS A 126 4.62 6.44 4.94
CA LYS A 126 4.87 7.62 5.74
C LYS A 126 6.12 7.42 6.60
N PRO A 127 6.81 8.49 7.00
CA PRO A 127 7.86 8.40 8.01
C PRO A 127 7.34 7.75 9.30
N LYS A 128 8.15 6.90 9.89
CA LYS A 128 7.83 6.19 11.12
C LYS A 128 7.58 7.20 12.26
N GLY A 129 6.55 6.92 13.05
CA GLY A 129 6.15 7.81 14.15
C GLY A 129 5.46 9.10 13.71
N MET A 130 5.31 9.36 12.42
CA MET A 130 4.56 10.51 11.94
C MET A 130 3.05 10.33 12.22
N PRO A 131 2.36 11.37 12.72
CA PRO A 131 0.92 11.29 12.95
C PRO A 131 0.17 11.04 11.63
N LEU A 132 -1.07 10.52 11.73
CA LEU A 132 -1.93 10.23 10.57
C LEU A 132 -2.39 11.47 9.76
N ARG A 133 -2.00 12.65 10.19
CA ARG A 133 -2.18 13.90 9.43
C ARG A 133 -0.80 14.41 8.97
N PRO A 134 -0.13 13.68 8.09
CA PRO A 134 1.19 14.09 7.64
C PRO A 134 1.08 15.27 6.69
N SER A 135 2.18 16.03 6.60
CA SER A 135 2.44 16.76 5.38
C SER A 135 2.57 15.74 4.23
N LEU A 136 1.68 15.83 3.26
CA LEU A 136 1.66 14.90 2.11
C LEU A 136 2.98 14.91 1.33
N ALA A 137 3.72 16.03 1.38
CA ALA A 137 5.06 16.15 0.81
C ALA A 137 6.11 15.18 1.42
N LYS A 138 5.78 14.51 2.52
CA LYS A 138 6.66 13.53 3.16
C LYS A 138 6.27 12.09 2.88
N LEU A 139 5.24 11.86 2.11
CA LEU A 139 4.86 10.52 1.70
C LEU A 139 5.78 10.03 0.58
N THR A 140 6.07 8.75 0.62
CA THR A 140 6.75 8.04 -0.47
C THR A 140 5.73 7.13 -1.16
N VAL A 141 5.72 7.13 -2.47
CA VAL A 141 4.87 6.25 -3.27
C VAL A 141 5.77 5.32 -4.07
N GLU A 142 5.50 4.03 -3.99
CA GLU A 142 6.24 3.00 -4.71
C GLU A 142 5.29 2.11 -5.47
N LEU A 143 5.71 1.70 -6.65
CA LEU A 143 5.04 0.69 -7.46
C LEU A 143 5.85 -0.60 -7.36
N ASP A 144 5.20 -1.67 -6.90
CA ASP A 144 5.76 -3.02 -6.82
C ASP A 144 5.04 -3.89 -7.84
N CYS A 145 5.73 -4.26 -8.91
CA CYS A 145 5.19 -5.07 -10.01
C CYS A 145 6.24 -6.08 -10.47
N GLY A 146 5.78 -7.21 -10.99
CA GLY A 146 6.62 -8.28 -11.53
C GLY A 146 7.43 -7.89 -12.75
#